data_7d5bdf2a92e58b849fb2d6d063b80eae
#
_entry.id   7d5bdf2a92e58b849fb2d6d063b80eae
#
_cell.length_a   1.000
_cell.length_b   1.000
_cell.length_c   1.000
_cell.angle_alpha   90.00
_cell.angle_beta   90.00
_cell.angle_gamma   90.00
#
_symmetry.space_group_name_H-M   'P 1'
#
loop_
_entity.id
_entity.type
_entity.pdbx_description
1 polymer ?
#
loop_
_entity_poly.entity_id
_entity_poly.type
_entity_poly.pdbx_seq_one_letter_code
_entity_poly.pdbx_strand_id
1 'polypeptide(L)'
;MGTKAGHLELFDLGSSSMIESIEAHEGAIWSLQIRPDRRGLVTGSADKDVKFWDFDMLEDQVGQTVKKRLSLVHMRTLKMSDDVLCVRYSPDQKLVAVSLLDATVKVFYHDTLKFFLSLYGHKLPVLSMDISSDSNLLVTCSADKNVKLWGLDFGDCHKSLFAHQESIMAVQFVWNTHYFFTASKDRTVKYWDGDKFENILKLEGHHGEVWALAVGTYGNIVVSASHDRSLRIWQKTEEQVFLEEEREQELDDLYEATLTASFEKTGMVDNGEGNVDVPSTSNGDELAAAGKQTMDTLKAGERIMEALELADQEINAWKEYNAGVARGQRGLSKPQRSPLLISMRQTPEQHVWYALERIRPAELDEALLVLPFSVVTSLLNWLDVFVQREYNINLICRVLFFLIKSHHNQIVANRIMRPMLDSVRRNLRAGLQKQKVRDRSCCGSD
;
A
#
# COMPACT_ATOMS: atom_id res chain seq x y z
N MET A 1 -22.48 21.76 16.68
CA MET A 1 -21.69 20.61 17.17
C MET A 1 -22.59 19.64 17.90
N GLY A 2 -22.40 18.30 17.71
CA GLY A 2 -23.05 17.28 18.52
C GLY A 2 -22.08 16.78 19.60
N THR A 3 -22.55 16.57 20.81
CA THR A 3 -21.73 16.12 21.92
C THR A 3 -22.00 14.66 22.31
N LYS A 4 -21.08 14.06 23.04
CA LYS A 4 -21.25 12.71 23.60
C LYS A 4 -22.35 12.66 24.66
N ALA A 5 -22.67 13.80 25.28
CA ALA A 5 -23.75 13.91 26.29
C ALA A 5 -25.15 14.09 25.67
N GLY A 6 -25.25 14.13 24.33
CA GLY A 6 -26.53 14.31 23.64
C GLY A 6 -26.93 15.76 23.41
N HIS A 7 -26.08 16.72 23.76
CA HIS A 7 -26.36 18.13 23.50
C HIS A 7 -25.98 18.54 22.09
N LEU A 8 -26.77 19.41 21.49
CA LEU A 8 -26.52 20.07 20.23
C LEU A 8 -26.18 21.53 20.49
N GLU A 9 -24.95 21.92 20.18
CA GLU A 9 -24.43 23.24 20.45
C GLU A 9 -24.22 24.05 19.18
N LEU A 10 -24.72 25.28 19.19
CA LEU A 10 -24.56 26.27 18.12
C LEU A 10 -23.48 27.27 18.52
N PHE A 11 -22.49 27.43 17.63
CA PHE A 11 -21.41 28.41 17.81
C PHE A 11 -21.41 29.44 16.68
N ASP A 12 -21.20 30.68 17.01
CA ASP A 12 -20.88 31.72 16.04
C ASP A 12 -19.36 31.77 15.85
N LEU A 13 -18.91 31.54 14.62
CA LEU A 13 -17.49 31.58 14.28
C LEU A 13 -16.92 33.00 14.30
N GLY A 14 -17.76 34.01 14.04
CA GLY A 14 -17.33 35.40 14.00
C GLY A 14 -17.03 35.95 15.40
N SER A 15 -17.89 35.66 16.36
CA SER A 15 -17.72 36.09 17.76
C SER A 15 -17.01 35.05 18.62
N SER A 16 -16.74 33.85 18.09
CA SER A 16 -16.16 32.71 18.82
C SER A 16 -16.94 32.38 20.08
N SER A 17 -18.25 32.61 20.09
CA SER A 17 -19.12 32.37 21.24
C SER A 17 -20.18 31.32 20.97
N MET A 18 -20.57 30.60 22.01
CA MET A 18 -21.70 29.68 21.96
C MET A 18 -23.00 30.49 21.96
N ILE A 19 -23.85 30.25 20.97
CA ILE A 19 -25.16 30.90 20.85
C ILE A 19 -26.19 30.18 21.69
N GLU A 20 -26.25 28.87 21.57
CA GLU A 20 -27.27 28.05 22.23
C GLU A 20 -26.77 26.62 22.43
N SER A 21 -27.23 25.95 23.51
CA SER A 21 -27.05 24.54 23.78
C SER A 21 -28.41 23.91 24.02
N ILE A 22 -28.76 22.89 23.26
CA ILE A 22 -30.05 22.22 23.28
C ILE A 22 -29.84 20.76 23.67
N GLU A 23 -30.60 20.26 24.61
CA GLU A 23 -30.66 18.82 24.94
C GLU A 23 -31.42 18.11 23.82
N ALA A 24 -30.67 17.55 22.86
CA ALA A 24 -31.23 16.98 21.66
C ALA A 24 -31.54 15.49 21.81
N HIS A 25 -30.67 14.74 22.45
CA HIS A 25 -30.73 13.29 22.56
C HIS A 25 -30.35 12.80 23.97
N GLU A 26 -30.82 11.61 24.33
CA GLU A 26 -30.43 10.94 25.58
C GLU A 26 -29.07 10.24 25.48
N GLY A 27 -28.62 9.95 24.25
CA GLY A 27 -27.36 9.29 23.94
C GLY A 27 -26.39 10.15 23.16
N ALA A 28 -25.19 9.61 22.90
CA ALA A 28 -24.18 10.31 22.13
C ALA A 28 -24.64 10.61 20.70
N ILE A 29 -24.38 11.82 20.23
CA ILE A 29 -24.64 12.20 18.83
C ILE A 29 -23.41 11.81 18.00
N TRP A 30 -23.58 10.78 17.14
CA TRP A 30 -22.50 10.27 16.29
C TRP A 30 -22.42 10.98 14.95
N SER A 31 -23.55 11.39 14.41
CA SER A 31 -23.61 11.99 13.07
C SER A 31 -24.50 13.22 13.06
N LEU A 32 -24.07 14.18 12.28
CA LEU A 32 -24.80 15.42 12.03
C LEU A 32 -24.61 15.81 10.57
N GLN A 33 -25.71 16.13 9.87
CA GLN A 33 -25.64 16.67 8.52
C GLN A 33 -26.64 17.81 8.35
N ILE A 34 -26.15 18.84 7.69
CA ILE A 34 -27.02 19.97 7.27
C ILE A 34 -27.83 19.52 6.05
N ARG A 35 -29.10 19.86 6.03
CA ARG A 35 -29.99 19.60 4.90
C ARG A 35 -29.50 20.39 3.67
N PRO A 36 -29.59 19.83 2.45
CA PRO A 36 -29.06 20.51 1.24
C PRO A 36 -29.67 21.89 0.99
N ASP A 37 -30.92 22.15 1.40
CA ASP A 37 -31.57 23.46 1.33
C ASP A 37 -31.06 24.47 2.36
N ARG A 38 -30.19 24.05 3.29
CA ARG A 38 -29.63 24.85 4.39
C ARG A 38 -30.66 25.41 5.38
N ARG A 39 -31.89 24.88 5.37
CA ARG A 39 -32.96 25.32 6.30
C ARG A 39 -33.02 24.51 7.57
N GLY A 40 -32.31 23.41 7.64
CA GLY A 40 -32.32 22.53 8.79
C GLY A 40 -31.16 21.55 8.81
N LEU A 41 -31.19 20.66 9.77
CA LEU A 41 -30.20 19.61 9.94
C LEU A 41 -30.86 18.31 10.44
N VAL A 42 -30.12 17.21 10.32
CA VAL A 42 -30.48 15.90 10.88
C VAL A 42 -29.38 15.46 11.83
N THR A 43 -29.77 14.82 12.91
CA THR A 43 -28.87 14.22 13.90
C THR A 43 -29.18 12.74 14.06
N GLY A 44 -28.14 11.93 14.17
CA GLY A 44 -28.22 10.51 14.49
C GLY A 44 -27.48 10.20 15.78
N SER A 45 -28.12 9.44 16.64
CA SER A 45 -27.62 9.19 18.00
C SER A 45 -27.66 7.70 18.39
N ALA A 46 -26.89 7.39 19.44
CA ALA A 46 -26.90 6.09 20.11
C ALA A 46 -28.23 5.78 20.84
N ASP A 47 -29.12 6.76 21.00
CA ASP A 47 -30.48 6.54 21.57
C ASP A 47 -31.44 5.87 20.60
N LYS A 48 -30.96 5.47 19.38
CA LYS A 48 -31.75 4.87 18.29
C LYS A 48 -32.71 5.83 17.61
N ASP A 49 -32.60 7.12 17.87
CA ASP A 49 -33.42 8.14 17.27
C ASP A 49 -32.66 8.93 16.22
N VAL A 50 -33.33 9.23 15.11
CA VAL A 50 -32.91 10.22 14.13
C VAL A 50 -33.84 11.41 14.24
N LYS A 51 -33.32 12.57 14.62
CA LYS A 51 -34.11 13.81 14.83
C LYS A 51 -33.83 14.80 13.73
N PHE A 52 -34.90 15.44 13.27
CA PHE A 52 -34.91 16.47 12.23
C PHE A 52 -35.16 17.82 12.87
N TRP A 53 -34.34 18.79 12.52
CA TRP A 53 -34.34 20.13 13.10
C TRP A 53 -34.42 21.17 11.99
N ASP A 54 -35.20 22.21 12.21
CA ASP A 54 -35.21 23.40 11.35
C ASP A 54 -34.57 24.57 12.05
N PHE A 55 -33.91 25.42 11.28
CA PHE A 55 -33.36 26.67 11.75
C PHE A 55 -34.44 27.72 11.86
N ASP A 56 -34.60 28.34 13.01
CA ASP A 56 -35.55 29.41 13.25
C ASP A 56 -34.84 30.62 13.88
N MET A 57 -35.40 31.79 13.65
CA MET A 57 -34.85 33.04 14.18
C MET A 57 -35.74 33.52 15.33
N LEU A 58 -35.28 33.27 16.55
CA LEU A 58 -35.95 33.77 17.75
C LEU A 58 -35.60 35.26 17.97
N GLU A 59 -36.62 36.03 18.33
CA GLU A 59 -36.48 37.45 18.69
C GLU A 59 -36.40 37.57 20.20
N ASP A 60 -35.20 37.80 20.72
CA ASP A 60 -34.99 38.10 22.14
C ASP A 60 -35.18 39.59 22.38
N GLN A 61 -36.18 39.95 23.20
CA GLN A 61 -36.38 41.31 23.68
C GLN A 61 -35.45 41.58 24.84
N VAL A 62 -34.31 42.22 24.59
CA VAL A 62 -33.41 42.69 25.66
C VAL A 62 -33.52 44.21 25.73
N GLY A 63 -34.47 44.69 26.55
CA GLY A 63 -34.78 46.11 26.68
C GLY A 63 -35.54 46.69 25.46
N GLN A 64 -35.07 47.82 24.90
CA GLN A 64 -35.69 48.45 23.70
C GLN A 64 -35.16 47.93 22.38
N THR A 65 -34.19 46.96 22.35
CA THR A 65 -33.60 46.43 21.13
C THR A 65 -34.00 44.98 20.92
N VAL A 66 -34.59 44.68 19.77
CA VAL A 66 -34.88 43.29 19.35
C VAL A 66 -33.60 42.72 18.75
N LYS A 67 -33.03 41.72 19.41
CA LYS A 67 -31.90 40.96 18.87
C LYS A 67 -32.46 39.64 18.31
N LYS A 68 -32.10 39.35 17.05
CA LYS A 68 -32.43 38.05 16.43
C LYS A 68 -31.34 37.06 16.72
N ARG A 69 -31.69 35.92 17.29
CA ARG A 69 -30.80 34.81 17.57
C ARG A 69 -31.23 33.56 16.76
N LEU A 70 -30.25 32.91 16.16
CA LEU A 70 -30.50 31.63 15.48
C LEU A 70 -30.74 30.54 16.55
N SER A 71 -31.80 29.78 16.37
CA SER A 71 -32.16 28.64 17.21
C SER A 71 -32.54 27.44 16.36
N LEU A 72 -32.57 26.26 16.98
CA LEU A 72 -32.99 25.01 16.37
C LEU A 72 -34.31 24.54 16.94
N VAL A 73 -35.26 24.27 16.08
CA VAL A 73 -36.57 23.74 16.46
C VAL A 73 -36.67 22.29 16.04
N HIS A 74 -37.00 21.40 16.98
CA HIS A 74 -37.23 20.00 16.70
C HIS A 74 -38.53 19.84 15.92
N MET A 75 -38.45 19.17 14.75
CA MET A 75 -39.61 18.98 13.87
C MET A 75 -40.15 17.55 13.93
N ARG A 76 -39.33 16.56 13.74
CA ARG A 76 -39.72 15.16 13.61
C ARG A 76 -38.68 14.21 14.22
N THR A 77 -39.13 13.05 14.66
CA THR A 77 -38.24 11.96 15.11
C THR A 77 -38.55 10.69 14.33
N LEU A 78 -37.53 10.01 13.85
CA LEU A 78 -37.59 8.69 13.26
C LEU A 78 -36.90 7.70 14.19
N LYS A 79 -37.69 6.71 14.70
CA LYS A 79 -37.15 5.67 15.58
C LYS A 79 -36.58 4.52 14.79
N MET A 80 -35.38 4.11 15.13
CA MET A 80 -34.65 3.03 14.51
C MET A 80 -34.61 1.77 15.38
N SER A 81 -34.18 0.66 14.81
CA SER A 81 -34.06 -0.62 15.53
C SER A 81 -32.79 -0.68 16.39
N ASP A 82 -31.76 0.03 16.02
CA ASP A 82 -30.45 -0.02 16.66
C ASP A 82 -29.77 1.35 16.64
N ASP A 83 -28.61 1.47 17.28
CA ASP A 83 -27.84 2.71 17.36
C ASP A 83 -27.51 3.26 15.98
N VAL A 84 -27.67 4.57 15.83
CA VAL A 84 -27.43 5.27 14.56
C VAL A 84 -26.00 5.79 14.53
N LEU A 85 -25.18 5.32 13.60
CA LEU A 85 -23.78 5.71 13.44
C LEU A 85 -23.60 6.87 12.46
N CYS A 86 -24.28 6.82 11.31
CA CYS A 86 -24.19 7.86 10.29
C CYS A 86 -25.54 8.14 9.66
N VAL A 87 -25.78 9.41 9.34
CA VAL A 87 -26.99 9.85 8.61
C VAL A 87 -26.55 10.74 7.46
N ARG A 88 -27.11 10.52 6.27
CA ARG A 88 -26.86 11.31 5.06
C ARG A 88 -28.13 11.63 4.31
N TYR A 89 -28.22 12.89 3.87
CA TYR A 89 -29.23 13.32 2.92
C TYR A 89 -28.79 13.07 1.48
N SER A 90 -29.75 12.67 0.65
CA SER A 90 -29.58 12.78 -0.79
C SER A 90 -29.55 14.26 -1.21
N PRO A 91 -28.65 14.65 -2.14
CA PRO A 91 -28.58 16.04 -2.64
C PRO A 91 -29.88 16.55 -3.23
N ASP A 92 -30.72 15.67 -3.80
CA ASP A 92 -32.05 16.01 -4.32
C ASP A 92 -33.14 16.14 -3.23
N GLN A 93 -32.76 15.94 -1.95
CA GLN A 93 -33.63 16.03 -0.76
C GLN A 93 -34.78 15.03 -0.68
N LYS A 94 -34.82 14.02 -1.56
CA LYS A 94 -35.90 13.04 -1.54
C LYS A 94 -35.65 11.93 -0.54
N LEU A 95 -34.38 11.55 -0.35
CA LEU A 95 -34.00 10.38 0.45
C LEU A 95 -33.11 10.77 1.62
N VAL A 96 -33.21 9.98 2.67
CA VAL A 96 -32.33 10.00 3.84
C VAL A 96 -31.82 8.59 4.09
N ALA A 97 -30.52 8.42 4.07
CA ALA A 97 -29.87 7.16 4.39
C ALA A 97 -29.39 7.19 5.85
N VAL A 98 -29.59 6.08 6.55
CA VAL A 98 -29.23 5.90 7.97
C VAL A 98 -28.45 4.60 8.11
N SER A 99 -27.24 4.67 8.62
CA SER A 99 -26.46 3.47 8.97
C SER A 99 -26.65 3.11 10.45
N LEU A 100 -26.76 1.82 10.69
CA LEU A 100 -27.01 1.26 12.00
C LEU A 100 -25.84 0.41 12.50
N LEU A 101 -25.78 0.20 13.81
CA LEU A 101 -24.78 -0.66 14.44
C LEU A 101 -24.91 -2.14 14.00
N ASP A 102 -26.11 -2.57 13.56
CA ASP A 102 -26.38 -3.91 13.04
C ASP A 102 -25.78 -4.21 11.65
N ALA A 103 -24.86 -3.36 11.16
CA ALA A 103 -24.21 -3.42 9.84
C ALA A 103 -25.19 -3.23 8.64
N THR A 104 -26.39 -2.73 8.87
CA THR A 104 -27.34 -2.42 7.81
C THR A 104 -27.44 -0.92 7.54
N VAL A 105 -27.82 -0.57 6.32
CA VAL A 105 -28.17 0.82 5.96
C VAL A 105 -29.61 0.84 5.51
N LYS A 106 -30.41 1.70 6.10
CA LYS A 106 -31.81 1.89 5.74
C LYS A 106 -32.03 3.23 5.10
N VAL A 107 -32.76 3.25 4.02
CA VAL A 107 -33.08 4.48 3.27
C VAL A 107 -34.56 4.76 3.40
N PHE A 108 -34.88 6.03 3.65
CA PHE A 108 -36.25 6.53 3.88
C PHE A 108 -36.52 7.70 2.97
N TYR A 109 -37.79 7.91 2.60
CA TYR A 109 -38.25 9.15 1.98
C TYR A 109 -38.23 10.28 3.00
N HIS A 110 -37.62 11.43 2.66
CA HIS A 110 -37.54 12.56 3.58
C HIS A 110 -38.91 13.12 3.96
N ASP A 111 -39.84 13.25 3.01
CA ASP A 111 -41.13 13.89 3.24
C ASP A 111 -42.02 13.09 4.17
N THR A 112 -42.12 11.78 3.94
CA THR A 112 -43.06 10.90 4.62
C THR A 112 -42.43 10.08 5.73
N LEU A 113 -41.10 10.02 5.80
CA LEU A 113 -40.29 9.12 6.64
C LEU A 113 -40.70 7.64 6.47
N LYS A 114 -41.27 7.30 5.30
CA LYS A 114 -41.58 5.91 4.98
C LYS A 114 -40.32 5.20 4.52
N PHE A 115 -40.24 3.94 4.92
CA PHE A 115 -39.17 3.04 4.50
C PHE A 115 -39.17 2.90 2.97
N PHE A 116 -38.01 3.00 2.37
CA PHE A 116 -37.79 2.82 0.94
C PHE A 116 -37.03 1.51 0.67
N LEU A 117 -35.80 1.39 1.14
CA LEU A 117 -34.99 0.17 0.94
C LEU A 117 -34.01 -0.06 2.08
N SER A 118 -33.52 -1.31 2.16
CA SER A 118 -32.51 -1.71 3.13
C SER A 118 -31.35 -2.42 2.44
N LEU A 119 -30.14 -1.96 2.73
CA LEU A 119 -28.91 -2.46 2.13
C LEU A 119 -28.22 -3.40 3.12
N TYR A 120 -28.04 -4.64 2.71
CA TYR A 120 -27.42 -5.70 3.49
C TYR A 120 -26.14 -6.18 2.80
N GLY A 121 -25.11 -6.52 3.56
CA GLY A 121 -23.93 -7.16 2.99
C GLY A 121 -22.60 -6.80 3.64
N HIS A 122 -22.54 -5.78 4.51
CA HIS A 122 -21.40 -5.58 5.38
C HIS A 122 -21.40 -6.59 6.52
N LYS A 123 -20.22 -7.04 6.94
CA LYS A 123 -20.05 -7.99 8.05
C LYS A 123 -19.91 -7.28 9.41
N LEU A 124 -19.49 -6.04 9.40
CA LEU A 124 -19.29 -5.20 10.57
C LEU A 124 -20.01 -3.85 10.37
N PRO A 125 -20.22 -3.06 11.42
CA PRO A 125 -20.95 -1.80 11.34
C PRO A 125 -20.44 -0.86 10.26
N VAL A 126 -21.38 -0.17 9.61
CA VAL A 126 -21.11 0.87 8.63
C VAL A 126 -20.83 2.18 9.37
N LEU A 127 -19.57 2.62 9.37
CA LEU A 127 -19.12 3.77 10.14
C LEU A 127 -19.38 5.10 9.44
N SER A 128 -19.28 5.13 8.13
CA SER A 128 -19.55 6.32 7.34
C SER A 128 -20.14 5.95 5.99
N MET A 129 -20.88 6.86 5.41
CA MET A 129 -21.47 6.73 4.08
C MET A 129 -21.62 8.09 3.46
N ASP A 130 -21.72 8.16 2.13
CA ASP A 130 -22.00 9.38 1.41
C ASP A 130 -22.79 9.08 0.14
N ILE A 131 -23.54 10.07 -0.36
CA ILE A 131 -24.39 9.96 -1.56
C ILE A 131 -23.80 10.85 -2.64
N SER A 132 -23.72 10.33 -3.86
CA SER A 132 -23.25 11.08 -5.03
C SER A 132 -24.13 12.30 -5.33
N SER A 133 -23.55 13.30 -6.00
CA SER A 133 -24.24 14.55 -6.32
C SER A 133 -25.47 14.38 -7.22
N ASP A 134 -25.50 13.33 -8.04
CA ASP A 134 -26.64 12.95 -8.89
C ASP A 134 -27.69 12.10 -8.16
N SER A 135 -27.48 11.79 -6.88
CA SER A 135 -28.37 10.98 -6.03
C SER A 135 -28.60 9.53 -6.51
N ASN A 136 -27.76 9.01 -7.42
CA ASN A 136 -27.89 7.66 -7.96
C ASN A 136 -27.06 6.63 -7.20
N LEU A 137 -25.88 7.04 -6.70
CA LEU A 137 -24.94 6.14 -6.03
C LEU A 137 -24.82 6.48 -4.54
N LEU A 138 -24.77 5.43 -3.74
CA LEU A 138 -24.41 5.48 -2.33
C LEU A 138 -23.12 4.70 -2.12
N VAL A 139 -22.15 5.30 -1.47
CA VAL A 139 -20.94 4.64 -0.99
C VAL A 139 -21.06 4.40 0.50
N THR A 140 -20.75 3.20 0.93
CA THR A 140 -20.71 2.82 2.35
C THR A 140 -19.34 2.28 2.71
N CYS A 141 -18.82 2.67 3.84
CA CYS A 141 -17.59 2.14 4.38
C CYS A 141 -17.80 1.57 5.78
N SER A 142 -17.12 0.46 6.05
CA SER A 142 -17.33 -0.32 7.25
C SER A 142 -16.02 -0.64 7.97
N ALA A 143 -16.16 -1.07 9.21
CA ALA A 143 -15.08 -1.66 9.99
C ALA A 143 -14.58 -3.00 9.38
N ASP A 144 -15.30 -3.60 8.42
CA ASP A 144 -14.92 -4.82 7.71
C ASP A 144 -13.85 -4.61 6.62
N LYS A 145 -13.23 -3.40 6.54
CA LYS A 145 -12.17 -3.01 5.60
C LYS A 145 -12.66 -2.87 4.15
N ASN A 146 -13.94 -3.05 3.91
CA ASN A 146 -14.53 -2.98 2.57
C ASN A 146 -15.29 -1.67 2.37
N VAL A 147 -15.26 -1.22 1.13
CA VAL A 147 -16.14 -0.20 0.59
C VAL A 147 -17.12 -0.87 -0.35
N LYS A 148 -18.38 -0.49 -0.25
CA LYS A 148 -19.44 -0.96 -1.15
C LYS A 148 -20.11 0.21 -1.82
N LEU A 149 -20.34 0.06 -3.13
CA LEU A 149 -21.09 0.99 -3.94
C LEU A 149 -22.47 0.38 -4.24
N TRP A 150 -23.50 1.18 -4.02
CA TRP A 150 -24.90 0.76 -4.15
C TRP A 150 -25.62 1.70 -5.10
N GLY A 151 -26.49 1.14 -5.93
CA GLY A 151 -27.48 1.92 -6.66
C GLY A 151 -28.65 2.29 -5.74
N LEU A 152 -29.02 3.56 -5.68
CA LEU A 152 -30.15 4.01 -4.86
C LEU A 152 -31.52 3.71 -5.48
N ASP A 153 -31.58 3.36 -6.76
CA ASP A 153 -32.82 3.06 -7.46
C ASP A 153 -33.44 1.74 -6.99
N PHE A 154 -32.63 0.69 -6.92
CA PHE A 154 -33.08 -0.66 -6.57
C PHE A 154 -32.38 -1.22 -5.33
N GLY A 155 -31.38 -0.57 -4.80
CA GLY A 155 -30.61 -1.04 -3.66
C GLY A 155 -29.64 -2.19 -3.97
N ASP A 156 -29.27 -2.36 -5.24
CA ASP A 156 -28.31 -3.36 -5.69
C ASP A 156 -26.87 -2.94 -5.38
N CYS A 157 -26.05 -3.94 -5.04
CA CYS A 157 -24.63 -3.72 -4.79
C CYS A 157 -23.87 -3.79 -6.12
N HIS A 158 -23.45 -2.65 -6.65
CA HIS A 158 -22.67 -2.58 -7.88
C HIS A 158 -21.30 -3.23 -7.70
N LYS A 159 -20.62 -2.89 -6.62
CA LYS A 159 -19.29 -3.44 -6.33
C LYS A 159 -19.00 -3.47 -4.84
N SER A 160 -18.24 -4.48 -4.42
CA SER A 160 -17.62 -4.56 -3.10
C SER A 160 -16.11 -4.59 -3.29
N LEU A 161 -15.41 -3.60 -2.71
CA LEU A 161 -13.97 -3.41 -2.86
C LEU A 161 -13.30 -3.62 -1.51
N PHE A 162 -12.24 -4.43 -1.47
CA PHE A 162 -11.33 -4.43 -0.35
C PHE A 162 -10.44 -3.18 -0.45
N ALA A 163 -10.76 -2.18 0.34
CA ALA A 163 -10.15 -0.86 0.16
C ALA A 163 -8.93 -0.64 1.04
N HIS A 164 -8.95 -1.12 2.28
CA HIS A 164 -7.90 -0.82 3.27
C HIS A 164 -7.53 -2.03 4.11
N GLN A 165 -6.37 -1.95 4.75
CA GLN A 165 -5.88 -3.01 5.65
C GLN A 165 -6.54 -2.98 7.02
N GLU A 166 -7.14 -1.84 7.40
CA GLU A 166 -7.82 -1.60 8.69
C GLU A 166 -9.20 -0.98 8.48
N SER A 167 -9.95 -0.75 9.57
CA SER A 167 -11.28 -0.17 9.55
C SER A 167 -11.30 1.18 8.82
N ILE A 168 -12.31 1.38 8.00
CA ILE A 168 -12.51 2.63 7.26
C ILE A 168 -13.41 3.54 8.08
N MET A 169 -12.91 4.73 8.41
CA MET A 169 -13.58 5.65 9.32
C MET A 169 -14.43 6.70 8.61
N ALA A 170 -14.00 7.16 7.44
CA ALA A 170 -14.70 8.21 6.71
C ALA A 170 -14.67 7.95 5.20
N VAL A 171 -15.75 8.35 4.53
CA VAL A 171 -15.87 8.38 3.07
C VAL A 171 -16.58 9.66 2.66
N GLN A 172 -16.14 10.25 1.55
CA GLN A 172 -16.80 11.43 0.99
C GLN A 172 -16.63 11.48 -0.52
N PHE A 173 -17.72 11.78 -1.24
CA PHE A 173 -17.70 12.05 -2.67
C PHE A 173 -17.13 13.42 -3.00
N VAL A 174 -16.53 13.52 -4.17
CA VAL A 174 -16.20 14.79 -4.79
C VAL A 174 -17.43 15.32 -5.54
N TRP A 175 -17.82 16.55 -5.29
CA TRP A 175 -19.02 17.15 -5.86
C TRP A 175 -19.01 17.14 -7.41
N ASN A 176 -20.13 16.83 -8.03
CA ASN A 176 -20.33 16.69 -9.48
C ASN A 176 -19.47 15.61 -10.16
N THR A 177 -18.98 14.64 -9.41
CA THR A 177 -18.23 13.51 -9.95
C THR A 177 -18.62 12.24 -9.19
N HIS A 178 -18.24 11.09 -9.72
CA HIS A 178 -18.34 9.80 -9.02
C HIS A 178 -17.03 9.41 -8.30
N TYR A 179 -16.07 10.31 -8.26
CA TYR A 179 -14.84 10.09 -7.49
C TYR A 179 -15.11 10.26 -6.00
N PHE A 180 -14.45 9.45 -5.18
CA PHE A 180 -14.58 9.54 -3.74
C PHE A 180 -13.26 9.27 -3.02
N PHE A 181 -13.15 9.82 -1.82
CA PHE A 181 -12.03 9.59 -0.91
C PHE A 181 -12.46 8.71 0.24
N THR A 182 -11.55 7.84 0.69
CA THR A 182 -11.73 7.00 1.88
C THR A 182 -10.58 7.22 2.84
N ALA A 183 -10.87 7.29 4.13
CA ALA A 183 -9.87 7.42 5.18
C ALA A 183 -9.97 6.24 6.15
N SER A 184 -8.83 5.68 6.54
CA SER A 184 -8.77 4.47 7.34
C SER A 184 -7.82 4.58 8.52
N LYS A 185 -7.98 3.67 9.47
CA LYS A 185 -7.04 3.46 10.58
C LYS A 185 -5.67 2.96 10.13
N ASP A 186 -5.53 2.48 8.89
CA ASP A 186 -4.24 2.10 8.31
C ASP A 186 -3.32 3.29 7.99
N ARG A 187 -3.69 4.52 8.43
CA ARG A 187 -2.96 5.78 8.28
C ARG A 187 -2.95 6.35 6.86
N THR A 188 -3.72 5.76 5.95
CA THR A 188 -3.78 6.18 4.55
C THR A 188 -5.13 6.78 4.19
N VAL A 189 -5.11 7.66 3.20
CA VAL A 189 -6.30 8.14 2.51
C VAL A 189 -6.18 7.68 1.06
N LYS A 190 -7.25 7.10 0.51
CA LYS A 190 -7.26 6.61 -0.87
C LYS A 190 -8.29 7.35 -1.70
N TYR A 191 -7.96 7.57 -2.96
CA TYR A 191 -8.81 8.21 -3.96
C TYR A 191 -9.26 7.18 -4.98
N TRP A 192 -10.56 7.14 -5.24
CA TRP A 192 -11.20 6.09 -6.02
C TRP A 192 -12.03 6.65 -7.16
N ASP A 193 -12.08 5.91 -8.26
CA ASP A 193 -13.04 6.08 -9.33
C ASP A 193 -14.27 5.20 -9.06
N GLY A 194 -15.43 5.83 -8.86
CA GLY A 194 -16.69 5.12 -8.60
C GLY A 194 -17.30 4.43 -9.82
N ASP A 195 -16.95 4.84 -11.04
CA ASP A 195 -17.45 4.24 -12.27
C ASP A 195 -16.61 3.03 -12.69
N LYS A 196 -15.29 3.15 -12.60
CA LYS A 196 -14.35 2.08 -12.94
C LYS A 196 -14.06 1.12 -11.79
N PHE A 197 -14.41 1.53 -10.56
CA PHE A 197 -14.15 0.77 -9.34
C PHE A 197 -12.64 0.53 -9.08
N GLU A 198 -11.82 1.51 -9.42
CA GLU A 198 -10.36 1.42 -9.30
C GLU A 198 -9.82 2.43 -8.31
N ASN A 199 -8.72 2.04 -7.64
CA ASN A 199 -7.94 2.98 -6.85
C ASN A 199 -7.08 3.82 -7.78
N ILE A 200 -7.17 5.15 -7.65
CA ILE A 200 -6.40 6.09 -8.46
C ILE A 200 -5.12 6.47 -7.74
N LEU A 201 -5.23 6.79 -6.45
CA LEU A 201 -4.11 7.35 -5.70
C LEU A 201 -4.21 6.95 -4.23
N LYS A 202 -3.06 6.66 -3.63
CA LYS A 202 -2.89 6.44 -2.21
C LYS A 202 -2.12 7.60 -1.60
N LEU A 203 -2.71 8.31 -0.66
CA LEU A 203 -2.10 9.42 0.04
C LEU A 203 -1.52 8.92 1.37
N GLU A 204 -0.22 8.84 1.44
CA GLU A 204 0.53 8.47 2.62
C GLU A 204 1.12 9.70 3.30
N GLY A 205 1.21 9.64 4.63
CA GLY A 205 1.83 10.75 5.34
C GLY A 205 1.41 10.85 6.82
N HIS A 206 0.21 10.38 7.18
CA HIS A 206 -0.18 10.34 8.59
C HIS A 206 0.59 9.26 9.36
N HIS A 207 0.97 9.59 10.60
CA HIS A 207 1.65 8.66 11.50
C HIS A 207 0.68 7.92 12.43
N GLY A 208 -0.57 8.34 12.48
CA GLY A 208 -1.65 7.74 13.27
C GLY A 208 -2.89 7.44 12.43
N GLU A 209 -3.88 6.80 13.06
CA GLU A 209 -5.17 6.48 12.45
C GLU A 209 -5.88 7.72 11.91
N VAL A 210 -6.43 7.66 10.69
CA VAL A 210 -7.20 8.78 10.11
C VAL A 210 -8.67 8.59 10.46
N TRP A 211 -9.25 9.58 11.13
CA TRP A 211 -10.61 9.50 11.68
C TRP A 211 -11.65 10.28 10.88
N ALA A 212 -11.26 11.38 10.31
CA ALA A 212 -12.17 12.25 9.60
C ALA A 212 -11.56 12.78 8.32
N LEU A 213 -12.45 13.06 7.37
CA LEU A 213 -12.12 13.55 6.05
C LEU A 213 -13.11 14.64 5.66
N ALA A 214 -12.63 15.69 5.03
CA ALA A 214 -13.46 16.73 4.45
C ALA A 214 -12.94 17.09 3.07
N VAL A 215 -13.81 17.02 2.06
CA VAL A 215 -13.49 17.34 0.67
C VAL A 215 -14.07 18.69 0.33
N GLY A 216 -13.26 19.56 -0.25
CA GLY A 216 -13.71 20.86 -0.72
C GLY A 216 -14.71 20.72 -1.89
N THR A 217 -15.60 21.69 -2.04
CA THR A 217 -16.71 21.66 -3.01
C THR A 217 -16.28 21.38 -4.45
N TYR A 218 -15.08 21.80 -4.84
CA TYR A 218 -14.55 21.58 -6.19
C TYR A 218 -13.54 20.42 -6.27
N GLY A 219 -13.32 19.68 -5.17
CA GLY A 219 -12.34 18.61 -5.12
C GLY A 219 -10.87 19.05 -5.18
N ASN A 220 -10.60 20.36 -5.13
CA ASN A 220 -9.23 20.89 -5.22
C ASN A 220 -8.44 20.72 -3.91
N ILE A 221 -9.16 20.64 -2.80
CA ILE A 221 -8.57 20.54 -1.46
C ILE A 221 -9.27 19.42 -0.72
N VAL A 222 -8.48 18.58 -0.09
CA VAL A 222 -8.94 17.52 0.82
C VAL A 222 -8.24 17.70 2.15
N VAL A 223 -8.97 17.65 3.25
CA VAL A 223 -8.44 17.76 4.59
C VAL A 223 -8.68 16.46 5.32
N SER A 224 -7.62 15.88 5.85
CA SER A 224 -7.68 14.68 6.68
C SER A 224 -7.24 14.97 8.10
N ALA A 225 -7.94 14.38 9.07
CA ALA A 225 -7.66 14.52 10.49
C ALA A 225 -7.28 13.15 11.09
N SER A 226 -6.16 13.12 11.82
CA SER A 226 -5.60 11.89 12.37
C SER A 226 -5.46 11.94 13.88
N HIS A 227 -5.36 10.75 14.47
CA HIS A 227 -5.06 10.56 15.88
C HIS A 227 -3.65 11.04 16.27
N ASP A 228 -2.76 11.25 15.29
CA ASP A 228 -1.44 11.88 15.50
C ASP A 228 -1.51 13.37 15.86
N ARG A 229 -2.74 13.91 16.05
CA ARG A 229 -3.04 15.30 16.35
C ARG A 229 -2.67 16.28 15.24
N SER A 230 -2.48 15.79 14.02
CA SER A 230 -2.23 16.61 12.84
C SER A 230 -3.46 16.70 11.93
N LEU A 231 -3.62 17.83 11.29
CA LEU A 231 -4.50 18.05 10.16
C LEU A 231 -3.63 18.18 8.92
N ARG A 232 -3.91 17.38 7.89
CA ARG A 232 -3.20 17.48 6.62
C ARG A 232 -4.12 18.01 5.55
N ILE A 233 -3.58 18.92 4.78
CA ILE A 233 -4.26 19.53 3.64
C ILE A 233 -3.59 19.00 2.39
N TRP A 234 -4.37 18.30 1.58
CA TRP A 234 -3.96 17.76 0.30
C TRP A 234 -4.52 18.67 -0.79
N GLN A 235 -3.68 19.10 -1.68
CA GLN A 235 -4.05 19.97 -2.78
C GLN A 235 -3.90 19.24 -4.10
N LYS A 236 -4.89 19.40 -4.98
CA LYS A 236 -4.84 18.84 -6.33
C LYS A 236 -3.69 19.50 -7.12
N THR A 237 -2.80 18.68 -7.67
CA THR A 237 -1.74 19.09 -8.60
C THR A 237 -2.20 18.85 -10.03
N GLU A 238 -1.54 19.50 -11.00
CA GLU A 238 -1.78 19.28 -12.42
C GLU A 238 -0.86 18.21 -13.01
N GLU A 239 -0.05 17.55 -12.18
CA GLU A 239 0.83 16.47 -12.60
C GLU A 239 0.01 15.27 -13.05
N GLN A 240 0.38 14.72 -14.19
CA GLN A 240 -0.28 13.51 -14.72
C GLN A 240 0.23 12.29 -13.94
N VAL A 241 -0.70 11.54 -13.40
CA VAL A 241 -0.43 10.27 -12.73
C VAL A 241 -0.66 9.14 -13.73
N PHE A 242 0.35 8.32 -13.94
CA PHE A 242 0.26 7.12 -14.77
C PHE A 242 -0.11 5.94 -13.87
N LEU A 243 -1.37 5.52 -13.93
CA LEU A 243 -1.92 4.45 -13.08
C LEU A 243 -1.17 3.12 -13.22
N GLU A 244 -0.59 2.85 -14.39
CA GLU A 244 0.19 1.64 -14.63
C GLU A 244 1.52 1.67 -13.86
N GLU A 245 2.21 2.82 -13.87
CA GLU A 245 3.47 2.99 -13.13
C GLU A 245 3.25 2.94 -11.62
N GLU A 246 2.17 3.52 -11.10
CA GLU A 246 1.84 3.43 -9.67
C GLU A 246 1.50 2.00 -9.26
N ARG A 247 0.77 1.25 -10.09
CA ARG A 247 0.49 -0.16 -9.83
C ARG A 247 1.75 -1.02 -9.83
N GLU A 248 2.68 -0.76 -10.73
CA GLU A 248 3.97 -1.44 -10.73
C GLU A 248 4.78 -1.10 -9.47
N GLN A 249 4.78 0.16 -9.04
CA GLN A 249 5.42 0.57 -7.78
C GLN A 249 4.76 -0.08 -6.55
N GLU A 250 3.42 -0.11 -6.48
CA GLU A 250 2.72 -0.79 -5.37
C GLU A 250 3.03 -2.29 -5.32
N LEU A 251 3.14 -2.95 -6.48
CA LEU A 251 3.52 -4.36 -6.57
C LEU A 251 4.97 -4.57 -6.12
N ASP A 252 5.87 -3.69 -6.51
CA ASP A 252 7.27 -3.74 -6.11
C ASP A 252 7.42 -3.50 -4.59
N ASP A 253 6.70 -2.52 -4.04
CA ASP A 253 6.68 -2.25 -2.60
C ASP A 253 6.09 -3.42 -1.78
N LEU A 254 5.01 -4.04 -2.27
CA LEU A 254 4.44 -5.24 -1.66
C LEU A 254 5.42 -6.41 -1.72
N TYR A 255 6.11 -6.57 -2.83
CA TYR A 255 7.14 -7.60 -2.98
C TYR A 255 8.32 -7.35 -2.02
N GLU A 256 8.77 -6.11 -1.87
CA GLU A 256 9.80 -5.72 -0.91
C GLU A 256 9.37 -5.92 0.54
N ALA A 257 8.13 -5.57 0.87
CA ALA A 257 7.57 -5.77 2.20
C ALA A 257 7.43 -7.26 2.56
N THR A 258 7.04 -8.10 1.61
CA THR A 258 6.96 -9.55 1.83
C THR A 258 8.34 -10.19 1.97
N LEU A 259 9.33 -9.71 1.21
CA LEU A 259 10.72 -10.14 1.38
C LEU A 259 11.28 -9.75 2.75
N THR A 260 11.10 -8.51 3.19
CA THR A 260 11.57 -8.06 4.51
C THR A 260 10.89 -8.82 5.64
N ALA A 261 9.58 -9.08 5.57
CA ALA A 261 8.85 -9.88 6.55
C ALA A 261 9.29 -11.35 6.59
N SER A 262 9.68 -11.93 5.45
CA SER A 262 10.24 -13.29 5.40
C SER A 262 11.64 -13.36 6.01
N PHE A 263 12.46 -12.32 5.85
CA PHE A 263 13.79 -12.23 6.46
C PHE A 263 13.73 -12.03 7.97
N GLU A 264 12.79 -11.24 8.49
CA GLU A 264 12.57 -11.07 9.93
C GLU A 264 12.17 -12.39 10.61
N LYS A 265 11.32 -13.20 9.96
CA LYS A 265 10.94 -14.53 10.45
C LYS A 265 12.11 -15.53 10.46
N THR A 266 13.01 -15.43 9.49
CA THR A 266 14.16 -16.35 9.40
C THR A 266 15.28 -15.94 10.38
N GLY A 267 15.37 -14.67 10.76
CA GLY A 267 16.36 -14.16 11.73
C GLY A 267 16.04 -14.44 13.20
N MET A 268 14.85 -14.95 13.52
CA MET A 268 14.43 -15.27 14.91
C MET A 268 14.57 -16.75 15.29
N VAL A 269 15.12 -17.60 14.43
CA VAL A 269 15.33 -19.02 14.73
C VAL A 269 16.83 -19.30 14.84
N ASP A 270 17.45 -18.74 15.86
CA ASP A 270 18.66 -19.34 16.45
C ASP A 270 18.80 -18.88 17.92
N ASN A 271 18.21 -19.63 18.82
CA ASN A 271 18.69 -19.94 20.15
C ASN A 271 17.60 -20.69 20.95
N GLY A 272 17.85 -21.97 21.22
CA GLY A 272 17.20 -22.68 22.33
C GLY A 272 16.47 -23.95 21.95
N GLU A 273 17.16 -25.06 22.22
CA GLU A 273 16.60 -26.40 22.32
C GLU A 273 15.32 -26.46 23.14
N GLY A 274 14.27 -27.06 22.60
CA GLY A 274 13.04 -27.30 23.34
C GLY A 274 11.99 -27.97 22.47
N ASN A 275 12.02 -29.30 22.53
CA ASN A 275 11.01 -30.20 21.99
C ASN A 275 9.62 -29.88 22.52
N VAL A 276 8.68 -29.41 21.69
CA VAL A 276 7.24 -29.48 22.00
C VAL A 276 6.46 -29.73 20.72
N ASP A 277 5.75 -30.85 20.70
CA ASP A 277 4.74 -31.25 19.75
C ASP A 277 3.73 -30.14 19.50
N VAL A 278 3.55 -29.77 18.25
CA VAL A 278 2.48 -28.84 17.83
C VAL A 278 1.49 -29.60 16.95
N PRO A 279 0.20 -29.63 17.32
CA PRO A 279 -0.82 -30.23 16.45
C PRO A 279 -1.08 -29.31 15.26
N SER A 280 -1.03 -29.93 14.09
CA SER A 280 -1.43 -29.37 12.81
C SER A 280 -2.88 -28.89 12.84
N THR A 281 -3.12 -27.58 12.76
CA THR A 281 -4.37 -27.02 12.30
C THR A 281 -4.12 -26.19 11.04
N SER A 282 -4.55 -26.80 9.94
CA SER A 282 -4.78 -26.18 8.65
C SER A 282 -5.73 -24.99 8.77
N ASN A 283 -5.34 -23.83 8.33
CA ASN A 283 -6.07 -22.84 7.55
C ASN A 283 -5.37 -21.48 7.66
N GLY A 284 -4.61 -21.17 6.67
CA GLY A 284 -4.05 -19.85 6.42
C GLY A 284 -3.50 -19.89 5.00
N ASP A 285 -4.12 -19.15 4.11
CA ASP A 285 -3.58 -18.89 2.79
C ASP A 285 -2.16 -18.35 2.95
N GLU A 286 -1.20 -19.26 2.92
CA GLU A 286 0.16 -18.95 2.56
C GLU A 286 0.12 -18.55 1.08
N LEU A 287 0.00 -17.26 0.82
CA LEU A 287 0.56 -16.67 -0.36
C LEU A 287 2.10 -16.78 -0.21
N ALA A 288 2.58 -18.01 -0.28
CA ALA A 288 3.93 -18.27 -0.66
C ALA A 288 4.13 -17.53 -1.97
N ALA A 289 5.10 -16.61 -2.03
CA ALA A 289 5.63 -16.11 -3.27
C ALA A 289 5.68 -17.32 -4.21
N ALA A 290 4.99 -17.24 -5.34
CA ALA A 290 4.86 -18.34 -6.28
C ALA A 290 6.17 -18.57 -7.01
N GLY A 291 7.19 -18.92 -6.27
CA GLY A 291 8.33 -19.63 -6.75
C GLY A 291 7.92 -21.08 -6.91
N LYS A 292 7.24 -21.44 -7.96
CA LYS A 292 7.39 -22.77 -8.52
C LYS A 292 8.86 -22.86 -8.91
N GLN A 293 9.69 -23.29 -7.96
CA GLN A 293 11.04 -23.74 -8.28
C GLN A 293 10.85 -24.88 -9.28
N THR A 294 10.93 -24.54 -10.55
CA THR A 294 10.86 -25.53 -11.60
C THR A 294 12.11 -26.37 -11.48
N MET A 295 12.03 -27.65 -11.85
CA MET A 295 13.23 -28.51 -11.90
C MET A 295 14.35 -27.90 -12.75
N ASP A 296 13.97 -27.00 -13.66
CA ASP A 296 14.92 -26.30 -14.53
C ASP A 296 15.68 -25.19 -13.79
N THR A 297 15.05 -24.45 -12.87
CA THR A 297 15.73 -23.42 -12.05
C THR A 297 16.70 -24.04 -11.05
N LEU A 298 16.34 -25.18 -10.43
CA LEU A 298 17.25 -25.93 -9.58
C LEU A 298 18.47 -26.44 -10.34
N LYS A 299 18.25 -27.05 -11.50
CA LYS A 299 19.34 -27.50 -12.39
C LYS A 299 20.21 -26.33 -12.89
N ALA A 300 19.62 -25.16 -13.11
CA ALA A 300 20.37 -23.96 -13.49
C ALA A 300 21.27 -23.48 -12.33
N GLY A 301 20.76 -23.46 -11.09
CA GLY A 301 21.54 -23.16 -9.90
C GLY A 301 22.69 -24.15 -9.67
N GLU A 302 22.43 -25.45 -9.80
CA GLU A 302 23.46 -26.51 -9.70
C GLU A 302 24.56 -26.32 -10.77
N ARG A 303 24.20 -26.03 -12.02
CA ARG A 303 25.18 -25.74 -13.10
C ARG A 303 26.06 -24.55 -12.80
N ILE A 304 25.52 -23.49 -12.19
CA ILE A 304 26.32 -22.34 -11.76
C ILE A 304 27.30 -22.75 -10.68
N MET A 305 26.86 -23.53 -9.67
CA MET A 305 27.70 -24.00 -8.59
C MET A 305 28.85 -24.88 -9.12
N GLU A 306 28.54 -25.88 -9.94
CA GLU A 306 29.56 -26.76 -10.54
C GLU A 306 30.57 -25.97 -11.40
N ALA A 307 30.10 -25.00 -12.21
CA ALA A 307 30.97 -24.17 -13.03
C ALA A 307 31.92 -23.30 -12.18
N LEU A 308 31.41 -22.72 -11.07
CA LEU A 308 32.21 -21.93 -10.14
C LEU A 308 33.21 -22.78 -9.38
N GLU A 309 32.81 -23.97 -8.88
CA GLU A 309 33.72 -24.87 -8.16
C GLU A 309 34.88 -25.34 -9.04
N LEU A 310 34.61 -25.75 -10.29
CA LEU A 310 35.63 -26.15 -11.25
C LEU A 310 36.60 -25.01 -11.58
N ALA A 311 36.04 -23.79 -11.77
CA ALA A 311 36.85 -22.62 -12.09
C ALA A 311 37.71 -22.18 -10.90
N ASP A 312 37.18 -22.19 -9.69
CA ASP A 312 37.90 -21.84 -8.47
C ASP A 312 38.99 -22.85 -8.15
N GLN A 313 38.73 -24.16 -8.32
CA GLN A 313 39.75 -25.22 -8.16
C GLN A 313 40.94 -24.99 -9.11
N GLU A 314 40.67 -24.73 -10.41
CA GLU A 314 41.76 -24.52 -11.37
C GLU A 314 42.57 -23.27 -11.04
N ILE A 315 41.88 -22.13 -10.71
CA ILE A 315 42.57 -20.89 -10.37
C ILE A 315 43.40 -21.04 -9.07
N ASN A 316 42.87 -21.70 -8.07
CA ASN A 316 43.58 -21.90 -6.81
C ASN A 316 44.82 -22.78 -7.02
N ALA A 317 44.71 -23.86 -7.80
CA ALA A 317 45.86 -24.70 -8.19
C ALA A 317 46.94 -23.88 -8.91
N TRP A 318 46.57 -22.99 -9.81
CA TRP A 318 47.50 -22.07 -10.47
C TRP A 318 48.11 -21.02 -9.54
N LYS A 319 47.32 -20.47 -8.61
CA LYS A 319 47.80 -19.52 -7.59
C LYS A 319 48.80 -20.20 -6.66
N GLU A 320 48.54 -21.42 -6.20
CA GLU A 320 49.44 -22.21 -5.36
C GLU A 320 50.75 -22.53 -6.10
N TYR A 321 50.66 -22.95 -7.36
CA TYR A 321 51.83 -23.19 -8.20
C TYR A 321 52.69 -21.93 -8.35
N ASN A 322 52.07 -20.81 -8.71
CA ASN A 322 52.80 -19.55 -8.88
C ASN A 322 53.39 -19.04 -7.57
N ALA A 323 52.69 -19.21 -6.45
CA ALA A 323 53.20 -18.87 -5.11
C ALA A 323 54.39 -19.79 -4.71
N GLY A 324 54.34 -21.07 -5.06
CA GLY A 324 55.43 -22.02 -4.84
C GLY A 324 56.65 -21.67 -5.69
N VAL A 325 56.48 -21.30 -6.95
CA VAL A 325 57.55 -20.82 -7.85
C VAL A 325 58.18 -19.54 -7.30
N ALA A 326 57.36 -18.59 -6.84
CA ALA A 326 57.85 -17.34 -6.23
C ALA A 326 58.64 -17.57 -4.94
N ARG A 327 58.33 -18.64 -4.18
CA ARG A 327 59.08 -19.03 -2.98
C ARG A 327 60.36 -19.85 -3.29
N GLY A 328 60.67 -20.10 -4.58
CA GLY A 328 61.88 -20.81 -4.99
C GLY A 328 61.84 -22.33 -4.77
N GLN A 329 60.70 -22.91 -4.59
CA GLN A 329 60.54 -24.36 -4.44
C GLN A 329 60.85 -25.07 -5.78
N ARG A 330 61.92 -25.90 -5.79
CA ARG A 330 62.32 -26.71 -6.97
C ARG A 330 61.56 -28.02 -6.94
N GLY A 331 60.89 -28.39 -8.08
CA GLY A 331 60.23 -29.70 -8.21
C GLY A 331 58.69 -29.66 -8.20
N LEU A 332 58.05 -28.47 -8.29
CA LEU A 332 56.60 -28.37 -8.44
C LEU A 332 56.19 -28.83 -9.84
N SER A 333 55.28 -29.79 -9.91
CA SER A 333 54.60 -30.16 -11.15
C SER A 333 53.60 -29.10 -11.56
N LYS A 334 53.53 -28.76 -12.86
CA LYS A 334 52.50 -27.85 -13.35
C LYS A 334 51.11 -28.48 -13.08
N PRO A 335 50.15 -27.67 -12.58
CA PRO A 335 48.77 -28.16 -12.37
C PRO A 335 48.20 -28.60 -13.71
N GLN A 336 47.55 -29.76 -13.74
CA GLN A 336 46.82 -30.26 -14.90
C GLN A 336 45.49 -29.54 -14.96
N ARG A 337 45.10 -29.09 -16.19
CA ARG A 337 43.79 -28.52 -16.42
C ARG A 337 42.70 -29.57 -16.23
N SER A 338 41.54 -29.18 -15.79
CA SER A 338 40.41 -30.08 -15.61
C SER A 338 40.02 -30.72 -16.97
N PRO A 339 39.77 -32.06 -17.02
CA PRO A 339 39.42 -32.75 -18.26
C PRO A 339 38.20 -32.18 -18.96
N LEU A 340 37.25 -31.68 -18.22
CA LEU A 340 36.02 -31.09 -18.71
C LEU A 340 36.31 -29.79 -19.48
N LEU A 341 37.16 -28.91 -18.93
CA LEU A 341 37.53 -27.65 -19.58
C LEU A 341 38.39 -27.84 -20.83
N ILE A 342 39.19 -28.94 -20.84
CA ILE A 342 39.96 -29.33 -22.03
C ILE A 342 39.05 -29.85 -23.13
N SER A 343 38.04 -30.66 -22.82
CA SER A 343 37.08 -31.18 -23.78
C SER A 343 36.26 -30.10 -24.44
N MET A 344 35.84 -29.07 -23.64
CA MET A 344 35.07 -27.93 -24.12
C MET A 344 35.91 -26.84 -24.78
N ARG A 345 37.24 -26.94 -24.72
CA ARG A 345 38.21 -25.92 -25.20
C ARG A 345 37.94 -24.53 -24.65
N GLN A 346 37.43 -24.44 -23.43
CA GLN A 346 37.09 -23.18 -22.77
C GLN A 346 38.09 -22.82 -21.67
N THR A 347 38.27 -21.51 -21.42
CA THR A 347 38.95 -21.05 -20.21
C THR A 347 37.98 -21.14 -19.01
N PRO A 348 38.49 -21.22 -17.75
CA PRO A 348 37.63 -21.23 -16.58
C PRO A 348 36.62 -20.08 -16.56
N GLU A 349 37.07 -18.89 -16.97
CA GLU A 349 36.24 -17.68 -17.05
C GLU A 349 35.11 -17.83 -18.10
N GLN A 350 35.44 -18.33 -19.29
CA GLN A 350 34.46 -18.59 -20.34
C GLN A 350 33.45 -19.63 -19.95
N HIS A 351 33.84 -20.62 -19.15
CA HIS A 351 32.95 -21.66 -18.70
C HIS A 351 31.89 -21.11 -17.70
N VAL A 352 32.32 -20.32 -16.72
CA VAL A 352 31.39 -19.66 -15.77
C VAL A 352 30.48 -18.68 -16.51
N TRP A 353 31.04 -17.91 -17.44
CA TRP A 353 30.24 -16.99 -18.27
C TRP A 353 29.18 -17.72 -19.09
N TYR A 354 29.56 -18.79 -19.75
CA TYR A 354 28.66 -19.61 -20.57
C TYR A 354 27.53 -20.26 -19.73
N ALA A 355 27.85 -20.66 -18.49
CA ALA A 355 26.84 -21.18 -17.58
C ALA A 355 25.77 -20.11 -17.22
N LEU A 356 26.19 -18.86 -17.05
CA LEU A 356 25.28 -17.72 -16.77
C LEU A 356 24.47 -17.31 -18.01
N GLU A 357 25.09 -17.23 -19.17
CA GLU A 357 24.47 -16.79 -20.41
C GLU A 357 23.39 -17.74 -20.91
N ARG A 358 23.53 -19.04 -20.61
CA ARG A 358 22.61 -20.08 -21.05
C ARG A 358 21.29 -20.11 -20.26
N ILE A 359 21.25 -19.45 -19.14
CA ILE A 359 20.04 -19.38 -18.29
C ILE A 359 19.08 -18.38 -18.90
N ARG A 360 17.80 -18.75 -18.99
CA ARG A 360 16.76 -17.84 -19.47
C ARG A 360 16.64 -16.61 -18.55
N PRO A 361 16.47 -15.42 -19.09
CA PRO A 361 16.37 -14.22 -18.27
C PRO A 361 15.27 -14.28 -17.18
N ALA A 362 14.16 -14.96 -17.46
CA ALA A 362 13.07 -15.13 -16.50
C ALA A 362 13.41 -16.09 -15.33
N GLU A 363 14.34 -17.03 -15.53
CA GLU A 363 14.70 -18.04 -14.54
C GLU A 363 15.98 -17.69 -13.77
N LEU A 364 16.70 -16.63 -14.22
CA LEU A 364 17.99 -16.25 -13.68
C LEU A 364 17.91 -15.87 -12.19
N ASP A 365 16.92 -15.09 -11.84
CA ASP A 365 16.76 -14.57 -10.47
C ASP A 365 16.44 -15.71 -9.49
N GLU A 366 15.59 -16.66 -9.90
CA GLU A 366 15.29 -17.86 -9.11
C GLU A 366 16.48 -18.82 -8.99
N ALA A 367 17.26 -18.99 -10.06
CA ALA A 367 18.47 -19.81 -10.04
C ALA A 367 19.53 -19.21 -9.09
N LEU A 368 19.65 -17.88 -9.03
CA LEU A 368 20.57 -17.19 -8.13
C LEU A 368 20.14 -17.28 -6.64
N LEU A 369 18.84 -17.38 -6.34
CA LEU A 369 18.33 -17.57 -4.98
C LEU A 369 18.75 -18.92 -4.36
N VAL A 370 18.98 -19.94 -5.18
CA VAL A 370 19.40 -21.27 -4.71
C VAL A 370 20.86 -21.28 -4.24
N LEU A 371 21.65 -20.26 -4.62
CA LEU A 371 23.08 -20.24 -4.34
C LEU A 371 23.38 -19.97 -2.85
N PRO A 372 24.19 -20.81 -2.17
CA PRO A 372 24.65 -20.53 -0.82
C PRO A 372 25.61 -19.34 -0.81
N PHE A 373 25.67 -18.59 0.28
CA PHE A 373 26.45 -17.35 0.40
C PHE A 373 27.95 -17.53 0.11
N SER A 374 28.54 -18.69 0.39
CA SER A 374 29.93 -19.00 0.04
C SER A 374 30.17 -18.93 -1.47
N VAL A 375 29.24 -19.49 -2.26
CA VAL A 375 29.29 -19.47 -3.72
C VAL A 375 29.01 -18.07 -4.27
N VAL A 376 28.09 -17.32 -3.64
CA VAL A 376 27.83 -15.93 -3.99
C VAL A 376 29.09 -15.07 -3.88
N THR A 377 29.92 -15.30 -2.85
CA THR A 377 31.18 -14.58 -2.69
C THR A 377 32.14 -14.86 -3.85
N SER A 378 32.26 -16.10 -4.31
CA SER A 378 33.07 -16.49 -5.47
C SER A 378 32.50 -15.89 -6.75
N LEU A 379 31.18 -15.93 -6.93
CA LEU A 379 30.51 -15.34 -8.09
C LEU A 379 30.75 -13.82 -8.19
N LEU A 380 30.68 -13.10 -7.07
CA LEU A 380 30.98 -11.65 -7.05
C LEU A 380 32.41 -11.33 -7.47
N ASN A 381 33.40 -12.19 -7.10
CA ASN A 381 34.77 -12.04 -7.58
C ASN A 381 34.88 -12.25 -9.11
N TRP A 382 34.14 -13.22 -9.63
CA TRP A 382 34.09 -13.48 -11.06
C TRP A 382 33.41 -12.34 -11.83
N LEU A 383 32.37 -11.75 -11.29
CA LEU A 383 31.71 -10.59 -11.91
C LEU A 383 32.66 -9.42 -12.09
N ASP A 384 33.60 -9.17 -11.14
CA ASP A 384 34.63 -8.14 -11.31
C ASP A 384 35.54 -8.42 -12.50
N VAL A 385 35.94 -9.67 -12.69
CA VAL A 385 36.73 -10.11 -13.85
C VAL A 385 35.96 -9.95 -15.16
N PHE A 386 34.69 -10.29 -15.18
CA PHE A 386 33.84 -10.16 -16.37
C PHE A 386 33.63 -8.69 -16.78
N VAL A 387 33.46 -7.80 -15.82
CA VAL A 387 33.38 -6.34 -16.10
C VAL A 387 34.69 -5.82 -16.69
N GLN A 388 35.83 -6.25 -16.16
CA GLN A 388 37.15 -5.83 -16.69
C GLN A 388 37.37 -6.30 -18.15
N ARG A 389 36.78 -7.46 -18.52
CA ARG A 389 36.87 -8.03 -19.88
C ARG A 389 35.76 -7.59 -20.81
N GLU A 390 34.93 -6.66 -20.40
CA GLU A 390 33.84 -6.09 -21.20
C GLU A 390 32.83 -7.12 -21.74
N TYR A 391 32.52 -8.17 -20.95
CA TYR A 391 31.38 -9.05 -21.25
C TYR A 391 30.07 -8.27 -21.17
N ASN A 392 28.92 -8.92 -21.48
CA ASN A 392 27.61 -8.26 -21.49
C ASN A 392 27.31 -7.55 -20.14
N ILE A 393 27.47 -6.23 -20.14
CA ILE A 393 27.36 -5.39 -18.92
C ILE A 393 25.93 -5.44 -18.36
N ASN A 394 24.91 -5.54 -19.22
CA ASN A 394 23.50 -5.59 -18.79
C ASN A 394 23.21 -6.84 -17.94
N LEU A 395 23.68 -8.01 -18.38
CA LEU A 395 23.54 -9.25 -17.62
C LEU A 395 24.30 -9.17 -16.28
N ILE A 396 25.53 -8.63 -16.31
CA ILE A 396 26.35 -8.48 -15.11
C ILE A 396 25.67 -7.55 -14.10
N CYS A 397 25.12 -6.42 -14.55
CA CYS A 397 24.39 -5.50 -13.68
C CYS A 397 23.17 -6.20 -13.03
N ARG A 398 22.38 -6.92 -13.81
CA ARG A 398 21.21 -7.62 -13.32
C ARG A 398 21.59 -8.64 -12.24
N VAL A 399 22.55 -9.51 -12.52
CA VAL A 399 23.05 -10.50 -11.56
C VAL A 399 23.59 -9.82 -10.30
N LEU A 400 24.37 -8.76 -10.45
CA LEU A 400 24.97 -8.04 -9.33
C LEU A 400 23.89 -7.38 -8.44
N PHE A 401 22.94 -6.65 -9.03
CA PHE A 401 21.87 -6.01 -8.27
C PHE A 401 21.02 -7.04 -7.53
N PHE A 402 20.70 -8.13 -8.19
CA PHE A 402 19.94 -9.20 -7.54
C PHE A 402 20.70 -9.81 -6.35
N LEU A 403 21.99 -10.14 -6.49
CA LEU A 403 22.80 -10.70 -5.42
C LEU A 403 23.01 -9.71 -4.26
N ILE A 404 23.18 -8.42 -4.55
CA ILE A 404 23.28 -7.41 -3.48
C ILE A 404 21.94 -7.26 -2.75
N LYS A 405 20.82 -7.30 -3.46
CA LYS A 405 19.47 -7.21 -2.87
C LYS A 405 19.17 -8.42 -2.00
N SER A 406 19.42 -9.63 -2.50
CA SER A 406 19.13 -10.88 -1.79
C SER A 406 20.02 -11.13 -0.57
N HIS A 407 21.31 -10.77 -0.63
CA HIS A 407 22.30 -11.02 0.42
C HIS A 407 22.77 -9.76 1.15
N HIS A 408 21.96 -8.67 1.12
CA HIS A 408 22.34 -7.36 1.69
C HIS A 408 22.85 -7.45 3.13
N ASN A 409 22.14 -8.13 4.02
CA ASN A 409 22.49 -8.21 5.43
C ASN A 409 23.83 -8.94 5.64
N GLN A 410 24.07 -10.03 4.91
CA GLN A 410 25.29 -10.83 5.01
C GLN A 410 26.50 -10.06 4.41
N ILE A 411 26.26 -9.33 3.31
CA ILE A 411 27.29 -8.51 2.66
C ILE A 411 27.69 -7.34 3.57
N VAL A 412 26.76 -6.65 4.20
CA VAL A 412 27.03 -5.53 5.10
C VAL A 412 27.75 -5.99 6.37
N ALA A 413 27.38 -7.17 6.91
CA ALA A 413 28.05 -7.76 8.07
C ALA A 413 29.50 -8.14 7.79
N ASN A 414 29.84 -8.49 6.54
CA ASN A 414 31.16 -8.97 6.17
C ASN A 414 32.08 -7.84 5.69
N ARG A 415 32.93 -7.33 6.58
CA ARG A 415 33.88 -6.22 6.26
C ARG A 415 34.89 -6.56 5.16
N ILE A 416 35.18 -7.85 4.92
CA ILE A 416 36.14 -8.30 3.91
C ILE A 416 35.62 -8.07 2.49
N MET A 417 34.30 -7.98 2.30
CA MET A 417 33.68 -7.77 0.99
C MET A 417 33.73 -6.32 0.51
N ARG A 418 33.92 -5.34 1.39
CA ARG A 418 33.95 -3.91 1.01
C ARG A 418 34.95 -3.56 -0.08
N PRO A 419 36.27 -3.94 0.02
CA PRO A 419 37.24 -3.57 -1.03
C PRO A 419 36.89 -4.22 -2.38
N MET A 420 36.30 -5.43 -2.37
CA MET A 420 35.87 -6.12 -3.58
C MET A 420 34.68 -5.39 -4.24
N LEU A 421 33.68 -5.01 -3.46
CA LEU A 421 32.53 -4.26 -3.97
C LEU A 421 32.94 -2.88 -4.50
N ASP A 422 33.92 -2.22 -3.88
CA ASP A 422 34.47 -0.96 -4.38
C ASP A 422 35.22 -1.13 -5.71
N SER A 423 35.88 -2.27 -5.92
CA SER A 423 36.48 -2.64 -7.20
C SER A 423 35.42 -2.84 -8.27
N VAL A 424 34.42 -3.68 -8.00
CA VAL A 424 33.30 -3.95 -8.91
C VAL A 424 32.59 -2.64 -9.30
N ARG A 425 32.29 -1.78 -8.31
CA ARG A 425 31.65 -0.48 -8.54
C ARG A 425 32.45 0.43 -9.46
N ARG A 426 33.80 0.52 -9.28
CA ARG A 426 34.66 1.33 -10.13
C ARG A 426 34.70 0.80 -11.56
N ASN A 427 34.88 -0.51 -11.70
CA ASN A 427 34.94 -1.18 -12.99
C ASN A 427 33.62 -1.09 -13.76
N LEU A 428 32.48 -1.29 -13.09
CA LEU A 428 31.14 -1.11 -13.68
C LEU A 428 30.91 0.32 -14.18
N ARG A 429 31.25 1.33 -13.39
CA ARG A 429 31.12 2.72 -13.83
C ARG A 429 31.93 3.00 -15.10
N ALA A 430 33.17 2.50 -15.15
CA ALA A 430 34.00 2.62 -16.33
C ALA A 430 33.42 1.90 -17.55
N GLY A 431 32.88 0.66 -17.35
CA GLY A 431 32.25 -0.12 -18.39
C GLY A 431 30.98 0.54 -18.95
N LEU A 432 30.10 1.03 -18.06
CA LEU A 432 28.88 1.74 -18.47
C LEU A 432 29.18 3.06 -19.19
N GLN A 433 30.21 3.79 -18.78
CA GLN A 433 30.65 5.00 -19.51
C GLN A 433 31.11 4.66 -20.94
N LYS A 434 31.88 3.58 -21.12
CA LYS A 434 32.32 3.13 -22.43
C LYS A 434 31.13 2.70 -23.31
N GLN A 435 30.16 1.99 -22.74
CA GLN A 435 28.93 1.59 -23.45
C GLN A 435 28.14 2.81 -23.92
N LYS A 436 27.93 3.79 -23.03
CA LYS A 436 27.26 5.05 -23.36
C LYS A 436 27.93 5.85 -24.49
N VAL A 437 29.25 5.77 -24.59
CA VAL A 437 30.01 6.39 -25.69
C VAL A 437 29.81 5.61 -26.98
N ARG A 438 29.83 4.27 -26.94
CA ARG A 438 29.56 3.41 -28.11
C ARG A 438 28.15 3.64 -28.68
N ASP A 439 27.13 3.67 -27.80
CA ASP A 439 25.74 3.90 -28.22
C ASP A 439 25.56 5.28 -28.86
N ARG A 440 26.24 6.32 -28.35
CA ARG A 440 26.23 7.65 -28.97
C ARG A 440 26.95 7.71 -30.32
N SER A 441 27.99 6.92 -30.51
CA SER A 441 28.69 6.86 -31.81
C SER A 441 27.91 6.08 -32.86
N CYS A 442 27.06 5.15 -32.46
CA CYS A 442 26.15 4.42 -33.37
C CYS A 442 24.93 5.24 -33.84
N CYS A 443 24.44 6.16 -32.97
CA CYS A 443 23.31 7.04 -33.30
C CYS A 443 23.69 8.34 -34.02
N GLY A 444 24.97 8.58 -34.27
CA GLY A 444 25.47 9.79 -34.92
C GLY A 444 25.92 9.62 -36.38
N SER A 445 25.61 8.50 -37.01
CA SER A 445 25.96 8.18 -38.39
C SER A 445 24.76 7.92 -39.33
N ASP A 446 23.63 8.63 -39.07
CA ASP A 446 22.52 8.78 -40.04
C ASP A 446 22.31 10.25 -40.39
#